data_ac924817302b6c5cccce454c84d5d7c8
#
_entry.id   ac924817302b6c5cccce454c84d5d7c8
#
_cell.length_a   1.000
_cell.length_b   1.000
_cell.length_c   1.000
_cell.angle_alpha   90.00
_cell.angle_beta   90.00
_cell.angle_gamma   90.00
#
_symmetry.space_group_name_H-M   'P 1'
#
loop_
_entity.id
_entity.type
_entity.pdbx_description
1 polymer ?
#
loop_
_entity_poly.entity_id
_entity_poly.type
_entity_poly.pdbx_seq_one_letter_code
_entity_poly.pdbx_strand_id
1 'polypeptide(L)'
;MDQKRLFAAIALSIGILLIFDAYKRMVAPPEAPAPIARQAAPAPAVPAPAASGAPVPATPVLTAPSQQEAAPVARAPARRIAIESASVGGNLNLRGARLDDLVLLRHRETIEPGAPPVRLFAPRDSAAPYFAQWGWTAADGRTKVPDGETDWQVSGGPLAPGKPVTLTWDNGQGQVFEIQLSLDEHYMFSAEQRMRNTGSEMVAVLPWARIRREVTPKVEGFFILHEGFTGVVGGRLNEVTLADAKTEAQKRRGPAFEQEDVGGWVGMTDKYWLAALMPAAADQPMRAAYRFVSEAPGTAGERWQVDIAAPSAQQIAPGTADGFKSRLFAGAKEVHLLDDYAARFGIKDFDKAIDFGWFYFMTKPFFYALDWLFRVFGNFGVAILIFTLAIKILFFPLANKAYKSMAKMKVLAPKMAELKERHKDDPQKAQTEMMALYRSEKVNPASGCLPILIQIPVFFALYKVLFVTIEMRHQPFFGWIKDLSAPDPTNLFNLFGLLPFDPASWSTFLHMPAWALIMGLTMWVQQKLNPQPPDPIQAKIFAWMPVIFTFMLASFPAGLIIYWAWNNTLSVGQQYYIMRHERAATRAAKAGGK
;
A
#
# COMPACT_ATOMS: atom_id res chain seq x y z
N MET A 1 5.64 -31.39 19.39
CA MET A 1 6.21 -30.80 18.18
C MET A 1 7.63 -30.38 18.47
N ASP A 2 8.59 -30.92 17.74
CA ASP A 2 10.02 -30.69 17.97
C ASP A 2 10.38 -29.22 17.85
N GLN A 3 10.85 -28.59 18.93
CA GLN A 3 11.32 -27.19 18.91
C GLN A 3 12.39 -26.94 17.84
N LYS A 4 13.22 -27.94 17.52
CA LYS A 4 14.18 -27.86 16.41
C LYS A 4 13.49 -27.62 15.05
N ARG A 5 12.35 -28.26 14.81
CA ARG A 5 11.59 -28.09 13.56
C ARG A 5 10.92 -26.71 13.47
N LEU A 6 10.46 -26.16 14.59
CA LEU A 6 9.88 -24.81 14.62
C LEU A 6 10.95 -23.72 14.38
N PHE A 7 12.11 -23.82 15.06
CA PHE A 7 13.20 -22.87 14.84
C PHE A 7 13.86 -23.05 13.46
N ALA A 8 14.00 -24.30 12.98
CA ALA A 8 14.47 -24.54 11.64
C ALA A 8 13.48 -24.02 10.59
N ALA A 9 12.18 -24.13 10.81
CA ALA A 9 11.17 -23.58 9.91
C ALA A 9 11.19 -22.05 9.89
N ILE A 10 11.35 -21.38 11.04
CA ILE A 10 11.43 -19.92 11.13
C ILE A 10 12.74 -19.42 10.48
N ALA A 11 13.88 -20.05 10.81
CA ALA A 11 15.16 -19.68 10.23
C ALA A 11 15.23 -20.01 8.74
N LEU A 12 14.62 -21.14 8.32
CA LEU A 12 14.49 -21.53 6.91
C LEU A 12 13.58 -20.56 6.17
N SER A 13 12.46 -20.14 6.77
CA SER A 13 11.55 -19.17 6.16
C SER A 13 12.22 -17.81 5.97
N ILE A 14 12.95 -17.33 6.98
CA ILE A 14 13.73 -16.07 6.86
C ILE A 14 14.88 -16.25 5.85
N GLY A 15 15.59 -17.37 5.89
CA GLY A 15 16.65 -17.70 4.95
C GLY A 15 16.17 -17.84 3.50
N ILE A 16 15.03 -18.48 3.29
CA ILE A 16 14.39 -18.61 1.97
C ILE A 16 13.95 -17.24 1.45
N LEU A 17 13.38 -16.37 2.29
CA LEU A 17 12.99 -15.02 1.88
C LEU A 17 14.20 -14.17 1.48
N LEU A 18 15.30 -14.25 2.21
CA LEU A 18 16.53 -13.52 1.90
C LEU A 18 17.25 -14.09 0.65
N ILE A 19 17.29 -15.42 0.52
CA ILE A 19 17.88 -16.10 -0.66
C ILE A 19 17.00 -15.85 -1.89
N PHE A 20 15.67 -15.86 -1.74
CA PHE A 20 14.75 -15.61 -2.85
C PHE A 20 14.81 -14.16 -3.32
N ASP A 21 14.95 -13.19 -2.42
CA ASP A 21 15.14 -11.78 -2.79
C ASP A 21 16.52 -11.55 -3.46
N ALA A 22 17.58 -12.16 -2.93
CA ALA A 22 18.91 -12.14 -3.56
C ALA A 22 18.90 -12.86 -4.92
N TYR A 23 18.21 -13.98 -5.04
CA TYR A 23 18.04 -14.72 -6.30
C TYR A 23 17.24 -13.92 -7.33
N LYS A 24 16.15 -13.26 -6.94
CA LYS A 24 15.39 -12.35 -7.83
C LYS A 24 16.26 -11.21 -8.36
N ARG A 25 17.14 -10.65 -7.53
CA ARG A 25 18.07 -9.59 -7.94
C ARG A 25 19.22 -10.11 -8.83
N MET A 26 19.66 -11.36 -8.66
CA MET A 26 20.70 -11.98 -9.47
C MET A 26 20.17 -12.56 -10.79
N VAL A 27 18.92 -13.00 -10.84
CA VAL A 27 18.31 -13.72 -11.96
C VAL A 27 17.36 -12.83 -12.76
N ALA A 28 17.23 -11.55 -12.45
CA ALA A 28 16.64 -10.58 -13.37
C ALA A 28 17.53 -10.54 -14.63
N PRO A 29 17.10 -11.13 -15.78
CA PRO A 29 17.94 -11.12 -16.97
C PRO A 29 18.09 -9.67 -17.43
N PRO A 30 19.28 -9.27 -17.93
CA PRO A 30 19.36 -8.06 -18.72
C PRO A 30 18.40 -8.23 -19.92
N GLU A 31 17.62 -7.22 -20.20
CA GLU A 31 16.70 -7.18 -21.34
C GLU A 31 17.42 -7.64 -22.60
N ALA A 32 17.08 -8.84 -23.06
CA ALA A 32 17.57 -9.35 -24.32
C ALA A 32 16.78 -8.70 -25.46
N PRO A 33 17.45 -8.26 -26.55
CA PRO A 33 16.76 -7.73 -27.72
C PRO A 33 15.85 -8.78 -28.34
N ALA A 34 14.66 -8.35 -28.74
CA ALA A 34 13.59 -9.18 -29.28
C ALA A 34 14.05 -10.05 -30.46
N PRO A 35 13.73 -11.36 -30.50
CA PRO A 35 14.04 -12.20 -31.64
C PRO A 35 13.08 -11.89 -32.80
N ILE A 36 13.69 -11.66 -33.97
CA ILE A 36 13.00 -11.49 -35.26
C ILE A 36 12.22 -12.79 -35.57
N ALA A 37 10.90 -12.70 -35.66
CA ALA A 37 10.03 -13.81 -35.99
C ALA A 37 10.26 -14.29 -37.42
N ARG A 38 10.74 -15.53 -37.59
CA ARG A 38 10.66 -16.26 -38.87
C ARG A 38 9.24 -16.74 -39.08
N GLN A 39 8.65 -16.37 -40.22
CA GLN A 39 7.38 -16.87 -40.70
C GLN A 39 7.41 -18.40 -40.86
N ALA A 40 6.47 -19.07 -40.21
CA ALA A 40 6.19 -20.50 -40.45
C ALA A 40 4.99 -20.61 -41.40
N ALA A 41 5.11 -21.46 -42.41
CA ALA A 41 4.13 -21.75 -43.45
C ALA A 41 2.89 -22.47 -42.88
N PRO A 42 1.71 -22.36 -43.55
CA PRO A 42 0.46 -22.93 -43.04
C PRO A 42 0.34 -24.43 -43.25
N ALA A 43 -0.12 -25.15 -42.23
CA ALA A 43 -0.48 -26.57 -42.30
C ALA A 43 -1.98 -26.73 -42.67
N PRO A 44 -2.37 -27.83 -43.33
CA PRO A 44 -3.68 -27.96 -43.94
C PRO A 44 -4.79 -28.33 -42.94
N ALA A 45 -6.00 -27.83 -43.23
CA ALA A 45 -7.21 -27.97 -42.45
C ALA A 45 -7.81 -29.40 -42.51
N VAL A 46 -8.26 -29.91 -41.36
CA VAL A 46 -9.09 -31.12 -41.22
C VAL A 46 -10.52 -30.66 -40.89
N PRO A 47 -11.58 -31.20 -41.51
CA PRO A 47 -12.96 -30.76 -41.26
C PRO A 47 -13.53 -31.38 -39.98
N ALA A 48 -14.18 -30.53 -39.13
CA ALA A 48 -14.96 -30.99 -37.99
C ALA A 48 -16.43 -31.18 -38.33
N PRO A 49 -17.15 -32.12 -37.67
CA PRO A 49 -18.54 -32.41 -37.94
C PRO A 49 -19.49 -31.39 -37.31
N ALA A 50 -20.57 -31.10 -38.02
CA ALA A 50 -21.65 -30.22 -37.63
C ALA A 50 -22.45 -30.78 -36.42
N ALA A 51 -22.64 -29.95 -35.40
CA ALA A 51 -23.65 -30.15 -34.36
C ALA A 51 -24.58 -28.94 -34.34
N SER A 52 -25.81 -29.17 -34.67
CA SER A 52 -26.94 -28.24 -34.55
C SER A 52 -27.33 -28.06 -33.09
N GLY A 53 -27.24 -26.84 -32.59
CA GLY A 53 -27.78 -26.41 -31.31
C GLY A 53 -28.26 -24.96 -31.42
N ALA A 54 -29.50 -24.72 -31.00
CA ALA A 54 -30.19 -23.45 -31.06
C ALA A 54 -29.44 -22.31 -30.34
N PRO A 55 -29.56 -21.04 -30.77
CA PRO A 55 -28.82 -19.94 -30.18
C PRO A 55 -29.40 -19.54 -28.82
N VAL A 56 -28.60 -19.69 -27.77
CA VAL A 56 -28.81 -19.03 -26.49
C VAL A 56 -28.44 -17.56 -26.65
N PRO A 57 -29.24 -16.60 -26.17
CA PRO A 57 -28.88 -15.17 -26.29
C PRO A 57 -27.57 -14.91 -25.53
N ALA A 58 -26.56 -14.52 -26.26
CA ALA A 58 -25.29 -14.09 -25.69
C ALA A 58 -25.48 -12.81 -24.88
N THR A 59 -25.19 -12.86 -23.60
CA THR A 59 -25.01 -11.69 -22.74
C THR A 59 -23.98 -10.77 -23.40
N PRO A 60 -24.23 -9.45 -23.57
CA PRO A 60 -23.24 -8.57 -24.19
C PRO A 60 -22.00 -8.52 -23.30
N VAL A 61 -20.94 -9.14 -23.77
CA VAL A 61 -19.59 -8.93 -23.21
C VAL A 61 -19.29 -7.46 -23.35
N LEU A 62 -19.04 -6.75 -22.23
CA LEU A 62 -18.46 -5.41 -22.23
C LEU A 62 -17.05 -5.50 -22.80
N THR A 63 -16.95 -5.61 -24.12
CA THR A 63 -15.74 -5.25 -24.82
C THR A 63 -15.59 -3.74 -24.61
N ALA A 64 -14.62 -3.33 -23.76
CA ALA A 64 -14.18 -1.95 -23.76
C ALA A 64 -13.92 -1.61 -25.23
N PRO A 65 -14.47 -0.49 -25.75
CA PRO A 65 -14.16 -0.12 -27.10
C PRO A 65 -12.65 -0.01 -27.20
N SER A 66 -12.01 -0.93 -27.93
CA SER A 66 -10.69 -0.70 -28.50
C SER A 66 -10.89 0.36 -29.56
N GLN A 67 -11.17 1.58 -29.12
CA GLN A 67 -11.00 2.74 -29.98
C GLN A 67 -9.51 2.78 -30.24
N GLN A 68 -9.12 2.34 -31.45
CA GLN A 68 -7.86 2.72 -32.07
C GLN A 68 -7.86 4.24 -32.09
N GLU A 69 -7.33 4.83 -31.04
CA GLU A 69 -7.08 6.25 -30.96
C GLU A 69 -5.98 6.53 -31.98
N ALA A 70 -6.36 7.14 -33.10
CA ALA A 70 -5.46 7.52 -34.17
C ALA A 70 -4.28 8.33 -33.61
N ALA A 71 -3.12 8.18 -34.25
CA ALA A 71 -1.92 8.97 -33.90
C ALA A 71 -2.25 10.47 -33.85
N PRO A 72 -1.66 11.26 -32.94
CA PRO A 72 -2.00 12.64 -32.72
C PRO A 72 -1.72 13.45 -33.98
N VAL A 73 -2.78 13.79 -34.72
CA VAL A 73 -2.74 14.84 -35.73
C VAL A 73 -2.55 16.16 -34.95
N ALA A 74 -1.65 17.03 -35.41
CA ALA A 74 -1.42 18.34 -34.80
C ALA A 74 -2.71 19.17 -34.85
N ARG A 75 -3.48 19.14 -33.77
CA ARG A 75 -4.73 19.89 -33.58
C ARG A 75 -4.48 21.08 -32.65
N ALA A 76 -5.35 22.09 -32.74
CA ALA A 76 -5.34 23.19 -31.78
C ALA A 76 -5.39 22.69 -30.33
N PRO A 77 -4.71 23.36 -29.39
CA PRO A 77 -4.74 22.97 -27.97
C PRO A 77 -6.19 22.92 -27.50
N ALA A 78 -6.50 21.88 -26.70
CA ALA A 78 -7.83 21.68 -26.15
C ALA A 78 -8.18 22.81 -25.16
N ARG A 79 -9.42 23.29 -25.19
CA ARG A 79 -9.91 24.24 -24.18
C ARG A 79 -9.95 23.56 -22.81
N ARG A 80 -9.59 24.31 -21.78
CA ARG A 80 -9.52 23.84 -20.39
C ARG A 80 -10.31 24.76 -19.47
N ILE A 81 -10.88 24.19 -18.40
CA ILE A 81 -11.56 24.91 -17.31
C ILE A 81 -10.74 24.75 -16.05
N ALA A 82 -10.43 25.86 -15.38
CA ALA A 82 -9.72 25.85 -14.12
C ALA A 82 -10.49 25.12 -13.02
N ILE A 83 -9.75 24.42 -12.16
CA ILE A 83 -10.24 23.78 -10.92
C ILE A 83 -9.63 24.54 -9.77
N GLU A 84 -10.48 25.07 -8.89
CA GLU A 84 -10.06 25.96 -7.81
C GLU A 84 -10.71 25.55 -6.48
N SER A 85 -9.89 25.04 -5.55
CA SER A 85 -10.27 24.83 -4.16
C SER A 85 -9.10 25.05 -3.22
N ALA A 86 -9.33 24.97 -1.91
CA ALA A 86 -8.27 25.01 -0.91
C ALA A 86 -7.34 23.75 -0.92
N SER A 87 -7.85 22.64 -1.44
CA SER A 87 -7.15 21.35 -1.38
C SER A 87 -6.59 20.91 -2.72
N VAL A 88 -7.25 21.25 -3.82
CA VAL A 88 -6.85 20.85 -5.18
C VAL A 88 -6.89 22.03 -6.14
N GLY A 89 -5.99 21.99 -7.12
CA GLY A 89 -5.95 22.90 -8.26
C GLY A 89 -5.65 22.14 -9.55
N GLY A 90 -5.81 22.80 -10.67
CA GLY A 90 -5.52 22.18 -11.96
C GLY A 90 -6.53 22.55 -13.03
N ASN A 91 -6.76 21.65 -14.00
CA ASN A 91 -7.62 21.94 -15.12
C ASN A 91 -8.41 20.70 -15.60
N LEU A 92 -9.68 20.92 -15.95
CA LEU A 92 -10.52 19.98 -16.68
C LEU A 92 -10.35 20.20 -18.18
N ASN A 93 -10.02 19.17 -18.92
CA ASN A 93 -9.86 19.18 -20.36
C ASN A 93 -11.22 18.96 -21.03
N LEU A 94 -11.66 19.93 -21.85
CA LEU A 94 -12.94 19.85 -22.57
C LEU A 94 -12.91 18.86 -23.73
N ARG A 95 -11.72 18.45 -24.19
CA ARG A 95 -11.60 17.38 -25.19
C ARG A 95 -11.64 16.04 -24.48
N GLY A 96 -12.68 15.26 -24.77
CA GLY A 96 -12.93 13.96 -24.16
C GLY A 96 -13.42 14.00 -22.72
N ALA A 97 -13.79 15.17 -22.17
CA ALA A 97 -14.27 15.38 -20.81
C ALA A 97 -13.31 14.73 -19.77
N ARG A 98 -12.02 15.05 -19.84
CA ARG A 98 -10.99 14.42 -19.00
C ARG A 98 -10.54 15.34 -17.86
N LEU A 99 -10.50 14.78 -16.68
CA LEU A 99 -9.78 15.36 -15.54
C LEU A 99 -8.34 14.83 -15.60
N ASP A 100 -7.48 15.53 -16.32
CA ASP A 100 -6.12 15.11 -16.67
C ASP A 100 -5.02 16.06 -16.16
N ASP A 101 -5.37 17.01 -15.29
CA ASP A 101 -4.42 17.91 -14.64
C ASP A 101 -4.96 18.24 -13.25
N LEU A 102 -4.42 17.57 -12.22
CA LEU A 102 -4.83 17.76 -10.84
C LEU A 102 -3.61 17.76 -9.92
N VAL A 103 -3.47 18.83 -9.14
CA VAL A 103 -2.43 18.98 -8.13
C VAL A 103 -3.04 19.10 -6.73
N LEU A 104 -2.37 18.51 -5.73
CA LEU A 104 -2.78 18.50 -4.33
C LEU A 104 -2.08 19.65 -3.60
N LEU A 105 -2.78 20.77 -3.43
CA LEU A 105 -2.19 22.02 -2.95
C LEU A 105 -1.68 21.96 -1.50
N ARG A 106 -2.25 21.07 -0.69
CA ARG A 106 -1.87 20.85 0.72
C ARG A 106 -0.62 19.97 0.88
N HIS A 107 -0.14 19.34 -0.20
CA HIS A 107 0.97 18.40 -0.17
C HIS A 107 2.05 18.81 -1.17
N ARG A 108 3.30 18.85 -0.72
CA ARG A 108 4.48 19.16 -1.56
C ARG A 108 5.19 17.88 -1.95
N GLU A 109 5.91 17.88 -3.08
CA GLU A 109 6.69 16.70 -3.51
C GLU A 109 7.85 16.41 -2.58
N THR A 110 8.55 17.46 -2.09
CA THR A 110 9.66 17.36 -1.16
C THR A 110 9.53 18.38 -0.01
N ILE A 111 10.40 18.27 0.99
CA ILE A 111 10.48 19.22 2.13
C ILE A 111 11.22 20.51 1.79
N GLU A 112 11.78 20.62 0.59
CA GLU A 112 12.55 21.80 0.19
C GLU A 112 11.65 23.04 0.06
N PRO A 113 12.14 24.22 0.49
CA PRO A 113 11.40 25.47 0.30
C PRO A 113 11.13 25.72 -1.18
N GLY A 114 9.85 25.96 -1.53
CA GLY A 114 9.44 26.17 -2.92
C GLY A 114 9.16 24.89 -3.73
N ALA A 115 9.25 23.70 -3.13
CA ALA A 115 8.87 22.47 -3.80
C ALA A 115 7.46 22.58 -4.41
N PRO A 116 7.23 22.03 -5.61
CA PRO A 116 5.93 22.08 -6.25
C PRO A 116 4.89 21.23 -5.48
N PRO A 117 3.59 21.52 -5.62
CA PRO A 117 2.55 20.66 -5.10
C PRO A 117 2.57 19.29 -5.81
N VAL A 118 2.16 18.25 -5.11
CA VAL A 118 2.08 16.90 -5.66
C VAL A 118 1.09 16.86 -6.81
N ARG A 119 1.54 16.38 -7.96
CA ARG A 119 0.70 16.17 -9.14
C ARG A 119 0.12 14.77 -9.11
N LEU A 120 -1.20 14.66 -8.93
CA LEU A 120 -1.90 13.37 -8.93
C LEU A 120 -2.28 12.96 -10.36
N PHE A 121 -2.94 13.85 -11.12
CA PHE A 121 -3.25 13.59 -12.52
C PHE A 121 -2.37 14.42 -13.45
N ALA A 122 -1.97 13.82 -14.56
CA ALA A 122 -1.09 14.40 -15.55
C ALA A 122 -1.63 14.19 -16.98
N PRO A 123 -1.52 15.21 -17.88
CA PRO A 123 -2.03 15.14 -19.23
C PRO A 123 -1.41 14.04 -20.09
N ARG A 124 -2.06 13.68 -21.20
CA ARG A 124 -1.61 12.61 -22.11
C ARG A 124 -0.28 12.90 -22.81
N ASP A 125 0.09 14.14 -22.94
CA ASP A 125 1.37 14.60 -23.49
C ASP A 125 2.50 14.65 -22.46
N SER A 126 2.21 14.32 -21.18
CA SER A 126 3.20 14.22 -20.14
C SER A 126 3.97 12.89 -20.19
N ALA A 127 5.10 12.81 -19.45
CA ALA A 127 5.88 11.58 -19.34
C ALA A 127 5.14 10.43 -18.63
N ALA A 128 4.14 10.75 -17.81
CA ALA A 128 3.37 9.77 -17.02
C ALA A 128 1.88 10.11 -17.01
N PRO A 129 1.17 9.90 -18.12
CA PRO A 129 -0.24 10.25 -18.22
C PRO A 129 -1.10 9.47 -17.22
N TYR A 130 -1.92 10.21 -16.47
CA TYR A 130 -2.84 9.68 -15.48
C TYR A 130 -4.06 10.59 -15.38
N PHE A 131 -5.27 10.04 -15.58
CA PHE A 131 -6.48 10.85 -15.66
C PHE A 131 -7.74 10.07 -15.28
N ALA A 132 -8.80 10.81 -14.97
CA ALA A 132 -10.17 10.30 -14.89
C ALA A 132 -11.00 10.81 -16.07
N GLN A 133 -12.00 10.04 -16.48
CA GLN A 133 -12.86 10.33 -17.63
C GLN A 133 -14.24 9.74 -17.44
N TRP A 134 -15.24 10.40 -18.00
CA TRP A 134 -16.62 9.93 -18.08
C TRP A 134 -17.08 9.83 -19.52
N GLY A 135 -17.94 8.86 -19.83
CA GLY A 135 -18.41 8.65 -21.18
C GLY A 135 -19.53 7.62 -21.30
N TRP A 136 -19.83 7.25 -22.53
CA TRP A 136 -20.86 6.26 -22.86
C TRP A 136 -20.34 5.30 -23.92
N THR A 137 -20.94 4.12 -23.94
CA THR A 137 -20.77 3.13 -25.01
C THR A 137 -22.13 2.92 -25.65
N ALA A 138 -22.19 2.95 -26.99
CA ALA A 138 -23.41 2.61 -27.73
C ALA A 138 -23.67 1.11 -27.63
N ALA A 139 -24.73 0.71 -26.95
CA ALA A 139 -25.13 -0.69 -26.83
C ALA A 139 -25.88 -1.19 -28.06
N ASP A 140 -26.47 -0.28 -28.83
CA ASP A 140 -27.13 -0.57 -30.11
C ASP A 140 -26.16 -0.61 -31.31
N GLY A 141 -24.90 -0.25 -31.11
CA GLY A 141 -23.86 -0.21 -32.16
C GLY A 141 -24.06 0.86 -33.24
N ARG A 142 -25.08 1.73 -33.12
CA ARG A 142 -25.48 2.72 -34.11
C ARG A 142 -25.41 4.15 -33.60
N THR A 143 -25.79 4.35 -32.35
CA THR A 143 -25.81 5.69 -31.74
C THR A 143 -24.40 6.25 -31.69
N LYS A 144 -24.20 7.43 -32.23
CA LYS A 144 -22.93 8.15 -32.09
C LYS A 144 -22.84 8.68 -30.67
N VAL A 145 -21.88 8.14 -29.89
CA VAL A 145 -21.58 8.56 -28.52
C VAL A 145 -20.31 9.40 -28.48
N PRO A 146 -20.13 10.27 -27.47
CA PRO A 146 -18.88 11.03 -27.32
C PRO A 146 -17.69 10.11 -27.08
N ASP A 147 -16.57 10.45 -27.66
CA ASP A 147 -15.29 9.74 -27.57
C ASP A 147 -14.18 10.58 -26.90
N GLY A 148 -12.96 10.06 -26.88
CA GLY A 148 -11.80 10.74 -26.29
C GLY A 148 -11.37 12.02 -27.03
N GLU A 149 -11.83 12.24 -28.26
CA GLU A 149 -11.50 13.39 -29.12
C GLU A 149 -12.68 14.37 -29.25
N THR A 150 -13.81 14.08 -28.66
CA THR A 150 -14.99 14.94 -28.68
C THR A 150 -14.73 16.24 -27.92
N ASP A 151 -14.91 17.39 -28.61
CA ASP A 151 -14.84 18.71 -27.99
C ASP A 151 -16.18 19.05 -27.33
N TRP A 152 -16.20 19.22 -26.02
CA TRP A 152 -17.40 19.54 -25.25
C TRP A 152 -17.63 21.06 -25.16
N GLN A 153 -18.87 21.45 -25.18
CA GLN A 153 -19.30 22.78 -24.76
C GLN A 153 -19.41 22.81 -23.24
N VAL A 154 -19.15 23.98 -22.64
CA VAL A 154 -19.18 24.12 -21.19
C VAL A 154 -20.05 25.31 -20.79
N SER A 155 -20.85 25.09 -19.77
CA SER A 155 -21.59 26.10 -19.04
C SER A 155 -21.12 26.16 -17.59
N GLY A 156 -20.83 27.35 -17.09
CA GLY A 156 -20.22 27.58 -15.79
C GLY A 156 -18.69 27.59 -15.84
N GLY A 157 -18.06 27.72 -14.66
CA GLY A 157 -16.61 27.70 -14.47
C GLY A 157 -16.06 28.96 -13.81
N PRO A 158 -14.92 28.84 -13.06
CA PRO A 158 -14.14 27.64 -12.78
C PRO A 158 -14.90 26.60 -11.94
N LEU A 159 -14.48 25.32 -12.02
CA LEU A 159 -15.01 24.27 -11.16
C LEU A 159 -14.47 24.47 -9.73
N ALA A 160 -15.35 24.80 -8.83
CA ALA A 160 -15.00 25.07 -7.44
C ALA A 160 -16.10 24.55 -6.48
N PRO A 161 -15.82 24.44 -5.18
CA PRO A 161 -16.85 24.09 -4.20
C PRO A 161 -18.08 25.00 -4.31
N GLY A 162 -19.27 24.38 -4.46
CA GLY A 162 -20.52 25.10 -4.68
C GLY A 162 -20.71 25.72 -6.07
N LYS A 163 -19.76 25.57 -6.99
CA LYS A 163 -19.82 26.07 -8.39
C LYS A 163 -19.64 24.92 -9.38
N PRO A 164 -20.69 24.15 -9.66
CA PRO A 164 -20.63 23.07 -10.63
C PRO A 164 -20.44 23.60 -12.06
N VAL A 165 -19.88 22.75 -12.91
CA VAL A 165 -19.79 22.97 -14.36
C VAL A 165 -20.58 21.89 -15.10
N THR A 166 -21.22 22.27 -16.21
CA THR A 166 -21.94 21.33 -17.07
C THR A 166 -21.28 21.28 -18.43
N LEU A 167 -20.88 20.09 -18.86
CA LEU A 167 -20.37 19.79 -20.18
C LEU A 167 -21.53 19.25 -21.02
N THR A 168 -21.71 19.77 -22.23
CA THR A 168 -22.80 19.37 -23.14
C THR A 168 -22.23 19.05 -24.52
N TRP A 169 -22.74 17.99 -25.12
CA TRP A 169 -22.42 17.62 -26.49
C TRP A 169 -23.65 17.05 -27.19
N ASP A 170 -23.95 17.59 -28.39
CA ASP A 170 -25.02 17.13 -29.28
C ASP A 170 -24.40 16.32 -30.40
N ASN A 171 -24.86 15.08 -30.62
CA ASN A 171 -24.34 14.23 -31.69
C ASN A 171 -24.89 14.53 -33.07
N GLY A 172 -25.81 15.47 -33.20
CA GLY A 172 -26.48 15.83 -34.45
C GLY A 172 -27.51 14.80 -34.95
N GLN A 173 -27.83 13.80 -34.14
CA GLN A 173 -28.77 12.71 -34.45
C GLN A 173 -29.98 12.72 -33.52
N GLY A 174 -30.15 13.77 -32.71
CA GLY A 174 -31.22 13.93 -31.74
C GLY A 174 -30.86 13.42 -30.34
N GLN A 175 -29.60 13.14 -30.07
CA GLN A 175 -29.15 12.80 -28.71
C GLN A 175 -28.21 13.86 -28.13
N VAL A 176 -28.54 14.36 -26.94
CA VAL A 176 -27.74 15.33 -26.21
C VAL A 176 -27.16 14.65 -24.96
N PHE A 177 -25.85 14.68 -24.84
CA PHE A 177 -25.08 14.13 -23.73
C PHE A 177 -24.63 15.26 -22.80
N GLU A 178 -24.84 15.07 -21.51
CA GLU A 178 -24.52 16.05 -20.48
C GLU A 178 -23.70 15.39 -19.35
N ILE A 179 -22.65 16.09 -18.88
CA ILE A 179 -21.90 15.70 -17.68
C ILE A 179 -21.88 16.92 -16.76
N GLN A 180 -22.55 16.84 -15.64
CA GLN A 180 -22.42 17.84 -14.59
C GLN A 180 -21.38 17.40 -13.58
N LEU A 181 -20.34 18.21 -13.39
CA LEU A 181 -19.29 17.98 -12.43
C LEU A 181 -19.38 18.98 -11.28
N SER A 182 -19.23 18.50 -10.07
CA SER A 182 -19.10 19.30 -8.86
C SER A 182 -17.93 18.81 -8.01
N LEU A 183 -17.39 19.69 -7.18
CA LEU A 183 -16.25 19.44 -6.29
C LEU A 183 -16.64 19.87 -4.88
N ASP A 184 -16.23 19.10 -3.87
CA ASP A 184 -16.33 19.50 -2.48
C ASP A 184 -15.09 20.30 -2.02
N GLU A 185 -15.01 20.61 -0.72
CA GLU A 185 -13.92 21.39 -0.13
C GLU A 185 -12.55 20.64 -0.14
N HIS A 186 -12.57 19.30 -0.34
CA HIS A 186 -11.37 18.48 -0.23
C HIS A 186 -11.03 17.78 -1.55
N TYR A 187 -11.40 16.50 -1.72
CA TYR A 187 -10.91 15.66 -2.82
C TYR A 187 -12.03 14.89 -3.53
N MET A 188 -13.32 15.15 -3.20
CA MET A 188 -14.43 14.40 -3.78
C MET A 188 -15.08 15.18 -4.93
N PHE A 189 -14.96 14.61 -6.13
CA PHE A 189 -15.71 15.04 -7.31
C PHE A 189 -16.99 14.22 -7.42
N SER A 190 -18.11 14.87 -7.76
CA SER A 190 -19.34 14.18 -8.13
C SER A 190 -19.64 14.44 -9.59
N ALA A 191 -20.01 13.40 -10.32
CA ALA A 191 -20.37 13.45 -11.73
C ALA A 191 -21.80 12.92 -11.93
N GLU A 192 -22.64 13.71 -12.56
CA GLU A 192 -23.94 13.27 -13.06
C GLU A 192 -23.90 13.23 -14.57
N GLN A 193 -23.89 12.04 -15.14
CA GLN A 193 -23.98 11.79 -16.57
C GLN A 193 -25.44 11.64 -16.95
N ARG A 194 -25.89 12.35 -17.97
CA ARG A 194 -27.27 12.30 -18.46
C ARG A 194 -27.27 12.28 -19.98
N MET A 195 -28.11 11.44 -20.57
CA MET A 195 -28.38 11.47 -22.00
C MET A 195 -29.86 11.75 -22.21
N ARG A 196 -30.17 12.74 -23.04
CA ARG A 196 -31.53 13.09 -23.46
C ARG A 196 -31.71 12.69 -24.92
N ASN A 197 -32.73 11.91 -25.18
CA ASN A 197 -33.11 11.49 -26.51
C ASN A 197 -34.24 12.38 -27.04
N THR A 198 -33.91 13.27 -27.97
CA THR A 198 -34.88 14.12 -28.68
C THR A 198 -35.23 13.60 -30.07
N GLY A 199 -34.63 12.45 -30.47
CA GLY A 199 -34.93 11.73 -31.71
C GLY A 199 -36.23 10.95 -31.65
N SER A 200 -36.56 10.27 -32.74
CA SER A 200 -37.78 9.47 -32.88
C SER A 200 -37.64 7.99 -32.55
N GLU A 201 -36.40 7.48 -32.40
CA GLU A 201 -36.11 6.08 -32.10
C GLU A 201 -35.61 5.89 -30.69
N MET A 202 -35.85 4.69 -30.15
CA MET A 202 -35.24 4.26 -28.86
C MET A 202 -33.73 4.09 -29.03
N VAL A 203 -32.95 4.57 -28.05
CA VAL A 203 -31.49 4.51 -28.02
C VAL A 203 -31.02 3.73 -26.81
N ALA A 204 -30.05 2.84 -27.01
CA ALA A 204 -29.44 2.07 -25.94
C ALA A 204 -27.99 2.50 -25.71
N VAL A 205 -27.70 3.04 -24.52
CA VAL A 205 -26.35 3.48 -24.14
C VAL A 205 -25.95 2.95 -22.77
N LEU A 206 -24.65 2.75 -22.56
CA LEU A 206 -24.07 2.32 -21.31
C LEU A 206 -23.15 3.43 -20.78
N PRO A 207 -23.55 4.19 -19.74
CA PRO A 207 -22.67 5.16 -19.11
C PRO A 207 -21.59 4.50 -18.28
N TRP A 208 -20.40 5.08 -18.28
CA TRP A 208 -19.25 4.62 -17.52
C TRP A 208 -18.39 5.77 -17.01
N ALA A 209 -17.64 5.51 -15.95
CA ALA A 209 -16.54 6.35 -15.47
C ALA A 209 -15.28 5.51 -15.38
N ARG A 210 -14.12 6.11 -15.64
CA ARG A 210 -12.83 5.41 -15.61
C ARG A 210 -11.72 6.24 -15.01
N ILE A 211 -10.74 5.55 -14.45
CA ILE A 211 -9.42 6.06 -14.11
C ILE A 211 -8.42 5.29 -14.96
N ARG A 212 -7.47 6.00 -15.58
CA ARG A 212 -6.50 5.37 -16.48
C ARG A 212 -5.10 5.92 -16.29
N ARG A 213 -4.12 5.02 -16.14
CA ARG A 213 -2.68 5.29 -16.23
C ARG A 213 -2.15 4.71 -17.53
N GLU A 214 -1.38 5.51 -18.28
CA GLU A 214 -0.83 5.09 -19.58
C GLU A 214 0.66 4.67 -19.48
N VAL A 215 1.20 4.58 -18.27
CA VAL A 215 2.52 4.03 -17.97
C VAL A 215 2.48 3.25 -16.65
N THR A 216 3.38 2.29 -16.50
CA THR A 216 3.56 1.60 -15.22
C THR A 216 4.28 2.54 -14.24
N PRO A 217 3.66 2.91 -13.12
CA PRO A 217 4.30 3.77 -12.13
C PRO A 217 5.50 3.08 -11.49
N LYS A 218 6.47 3.87 -11.04
CA LYS A 218 7.50 3.35 -10.15
C LYS A 218 6.86 3.08 -8.79
N VAL A 219 6.86 1.83 -8.37
CA VAL A 219 6.41 1.42 -7.03
C VAL A 219 7.59 1.44 -6.06
N GLU A 220 7.35 1.74 -4.78
CA GLU A 220 8.42 1.70 -3.77
C GLU A 220 8.96 0.28 -3.54
N GLY A 221 8.19 -0.74 -3.95
CA GLY A 221 8.62 -2.15 -3.97
C GLY A 221 8.76 -2.79 -2.59
N PHE A 222 8.24 -2.17 -1.55
CA PHE A 222 8.18 -2.80 -0.23
C PHE A 222 7.07 -3.85 -0.21
N PHE A 223 7.43 -5.12 -0.02
CA PHE A 223 6.51 -6.27 -0.02
C PHE A 223 5.33 -6.17 0.95
N ILE A 224 5.38 -5.25 1.89
CA ILE A 224 4.35 -5.01 2.90
C ILE A 224 3.40 -3.87 2.56
N LEU A 225 3.62 -3.16 1.46
CA LEU A 225 2.78 -2.08 0.97
C LEU A 225 2.08 -2.52 -0.31
N HIS A 226 0.75 -2.41 -0.33
CA HIS A 226 0.01 -2.62 -1.55
C HIS A 226 -0.02 -1.33 -2.39
N GLU A 227 0.46 -1.42 -3.63
CA GLU A 227 0.35 -0.40 -4.67
C GLU A 227 -0.20 -1.07 -5.93
N GLY A 228 -1.21 -0.46 -6.53
CA GLY A 228 -1.90 -1.03 -7.69
C GLY A 228 -3.40 -0.83 -7.65
N PHE A 229 -4.15 -1.84 -8.06
CA PHE A 229 -5.61 -1.83 -8.00
C PHE A 229 -6.10 -2.18 -6.60
N THR A 230 -7.08 -1.43 -6.11
CA THR A 230 -7.70 -1.66 -4.81
C THR A 230 -9.18 -1.30 -4.86
N GLY A 231 -9.99 -1.93 -4.03
CA GLY A 231 -11.42 -1.59 -3.94
C GLY A 231 -12.19 -2.55 -3.05
N VAL A 232 -13.38 -2.13 -2.64
CA VAL A 232 -14.34 -2.96 -1.91
C VAL A 232 -15.55 -3.20 -2.80
N VAL A 233 -15.75 -4.45 -3.22
CA VAL A 233 -16.87 -4.90 -4.03
C VAL A 233 -17.41 -6.19 -3.42
N GLY A 234 -18.72 -6.33 -3.28
CA GLY A 234 -19.33 -7.47 -2.60
C GLY A 234 -18.97 -7.55 -1.11
N GLY A 235 -18.64 -6.41 -0.49
CA GLY A 235 -18.22 -6.34 0.90
C GLY A 235 -16.84 -6.95 1.16
N ARG A 236 -16.04 -7.21 0.11
CA ARG A 236 -14.69 -7.75 0.19
C ARG A 236 -13.68 -6.77 -0.36
N LEU A 237 -12.56 -6.63 0.34
CA LEU A 237 -11.40 -5.89 -0.17
C LEU A 237 -10.73 -6.73 -1.27
N ASN A 238 -10.57 -6.13 -2.44
CA ASN A 238 -9.93 -6.71 -3.62
C ASN A 238 -8.69 -5.88 -3.95
N GLU A 239 -7.53 -6.44 -3.67
CA GLU A 239 -6.23 -5.85 -3.94
C GLU A 239 -5.51 -6.68 -4.99
N VAL A 240 -5.10 -6.05 -6.10
CA VAL A 240 -4.40 -6.71 -7.19
C VAL A 240 -3.22 -5.84 -7.59
N THR A 241 -2.01 -6.39 -7.47
CA THR A 241 -0.81 -5.69 -7.95
C THR A 241 -0.85 -5.52 -9.46
N LEU A 242 -0.16 -4.52 -9.99
CA LEU A 242 -0.11 -4.33 -11.45
C LEU A 242 0.47 -5.56 -12.17
N ALA A 243 1.47 -6.21 -11.60
CA ALA A 243 2.07 -7.43 -12.16
C ALA A 243 1.07 -8.61 -12.19
N ASP A 244 0.30 -8.80 -11.11
CA ASP A 244 -0.71 -9.84 -11.05
C ASP A 244 -1.88 -9.54 -12.00
N ALA A 245 -2.29 -8.27 -12.10
CA ALA A 245 -3.34 -7.83 -13.02
C ALA A 245 -2.97 -8.10 -14.49
N LYS A 246 -1.71 -7.84 -14.88
CA LYS A 246 -1.20 -8.19 -16.20
C LYS A 246 -1.30 -9.70 -16.45
N THR A 247 -0.84 -10.50 -15.49
CA THR A 247 -0.85 -11.96 -15.59
C THR A 247 -2.28 -12.49 -15.71
N GLU A 248 -3.19 -12.02 -14.85
CA GLU A 248 -4.60 -12.46 -14.86
C GLU A 248 -5.35 -12.01 -16.13
N ALA A 249 -5.12 -10.79 -16.61
CA ALA A 249 -5.70 -10.30 -17.85
C ALA A 249 -5.27 -11.13 -19.07
N GLN A 250 -4.00 -11.52 -19.12
CA GLN A 250 -3.46 -12.39 -20.18
C GLN A 250 -4.05 -13.78 -20.14
N LYS A 251 -4.18 -14.39 -18.95
CA LYS A 251 -4.80 -15.70 -18.76
C LYS A 251 -6.27 -15.71 -19.16
N ARG A 252 -7.03 -14.71 -18.69
CA ARG A 252 -8.49 -14.62 -18.92
C ARG A 252 -8.82 -14.07 -20.31
N ARG A 253 -7.88 -13.47 -21.01
CA ARG A 253 -8.10 -12.70 -22.24
C ARG A 253 -9.17 -11.62 -22.07
N GLY A 254 -9.19 -10.97 -20.91
CA GLY A 254 -10.20 -10.01 -20.50
C GLY A 254 -9.78 -9.22 -19.25
N PRO A 255 -10.72 -8.66 -18.50
CA PRO A 255 -10.41 -7.96 -17.26
C PRO A 255 -9.69 -8.84 -16.25
N ALA A 256 -8.72 -8.28 -15.52
CA ALA A 256 -8.08 -8.97 -14.40
C ALA A 256 -9.07 -9.23 -13.26
N PHE A 257 -10.01 -8.31 -13.08
CA PHE A 257 -11.14 -8.42 -12.15
C PHE A 257 -12.36 -7.77 -12.78
N GLU A 258 -13.53 -8.38 -12.64
CA GLU A 258 -14.81 -7.81 -13.00
C GLU A 258 -15.90 -8.40 -12.09
N GLN A 259 -16.71 -7.51 -11.51
CA GLN A 259 -17.82 -7.89 -10.63
C GLN A 259 -18.93 -6.85 -10.70
N GLU A 260 -20.18 -7.34 -10.67
CA GLU A 260 -21.36 -6.50 -10.44
C GLU A 260 -21.73 -6.55 -8.97
N ASP A 261 -22.10 -5.39 -8.42
CA ASP A 261 -22.56 -5.28 -7.04
C ASP A 261 -23.36 -4.00 -6.80
N VAL A 262 -23.87 -3.86 -5.59
CA VAL A 262 -24.56 -2.67 -5.11
C VAL A 262 -23.63 -1.90 -4.17
N GLY A 263 -23.35 -0.64 -4.51
CA GLY A 263 -22.42 0.18 -3.74
C GLY A 263 -20.95 -0.24 -3.92
N GLY A 264 -20.11 0.09 -2.93
CA GLY A 264 -18.68 -0.18 -2.97
C GLY A 264 -17.86 0.88 -3.70
N TRP A 265 -16.58 0.58 -3.93
CA TRP A 265 -15.65 1.47 -4.61
C TRP A 265 -14.48 0.69 -5.23
N VAL A 266 -13.86 1.23 -6.26
CA VAL A 266 -12.68 0.66 -6.94
C VAL A 266 -11.73 1.78 -7.37
N GLY A 267 -10.42 1.53 -7.31
CA GLY A 267 -9.43 2.56 -7.64
C GLY A 267 -8.03 2.05 -7.88
N MET A 268 -7.12 3.01 -8.05
CA MET A 268 -5.67 2.81 -8.07
C MET A 268 -5.04 3.54 -6.90
N THR A 269 -4.22 2.82 -6.15
CA THR A 269 -3.54 3.33 -4.96
C THR A 269 -2.03 3.34 -5.13
N ASP A 270 -1.43 4.44 -4.70
CA ASP A 270 -0.02 4.56 -4.38
C ASP A 270 0.15 4.63 -2.86
N LYS A 271 1.35 4.73 -2.33
CA LYS A 271 1.61 4.79 -0.89
C LYS A 271 0.72 5.79 -0.15
N TYR A 272 0.61 7.03 -0.63
CA TYR A 272 -0.12 8.12 0.02
C TYR A 272 -1.33 8.61 -0.75
N TRP A 273 -1.45 8.25 -2.02
CA TRP A 273 -2.42 8.82 -2.95
C TRP A 273 -3.42 7.76 -3.41
N LEU A 274 -4.63 8.21 -3.66
CA LEU A 274 -5.71 7.37 -4.18
C LEU A 274 -6.49 8.11 -5.24
N ALA A 275 -6.78 7.43 -6.34
CA ALA A 275 -7.89 7.80 -7.21
C ALA A 275 -8.88 6.63 -7.22
N ALA A 276 -10.12 6.87 -6.80
CA ALA A 276 -11.14 5.83 -6.66
C ALA A 276 -12.49 6.29 -7.18
N LEU A 277 -13.18 5.38 -7.87
CA LEU A 277 -14.53 5.56 -8.39
C LEU A 277 -15.52 4.79 -7.54
N MET A 278 -16.71 5.35 -7.37
CA MET A 278 -17.82 4.76 -6.65
C MET A 278 -19.16 5.28 -7.20
N PRO A 279 -20.26 4.54 -7.06
CA PRO A 279 -21.59 5.06 -7.37
C PRO A 279 -21.95 6.20 -6.41
N ALA A 280 -22.84 7.08 -6.82
CA ALA A 280 -23.23 8.25 -6.01
C ALA A 280 -24.07 7.88 -4.77
N ALA A 281 -24.83 6.79 -4.84
CA ALA A 281 -25.60 6.28 -3.71
C ALA A 281 -25.08 4.88 -3.30
N ALA A 282 -25.14 4.59 -2.01
CA ALA A 282 -24.64 3.34 -1.45
C ALA A 282 -25.45 2.10 -1.91
N ASP A 283 -26.69 2.30 -2.33
CA ASP A 283 -27.62 1.31 -2.86
C ASP A 283 -27.68 1.26 -4.39
N GLN A 284 -26.88 2.09 -5.08
CA GLN A 284 -26.84 2.13 -6.54
C GLN A 284 -26.02 0.94 -7.06
N PRO A 285 -26.58 0.13 -7.97
CA PRO A 285 -25.84 -0.96 -8.58
C PRO A 285 -24.78 -0.44 -9.57
N MET A 286 -23.66 -1.14 -9.62
CA MET A 286 -22.55 -0.86 -10.53
C MET A 286 -21.88 -2.15 -10.99
N ARG A 287 -21.24 -2.10 -12.17
CA ARG A 287 -20.24 -3.07 -12.62
C ARG A 287 -18.86 -2.43 -12.47
N ALA A 288 -17.98 -3.08 -11.74
CA ALA A 288 -16.60 -2.62 -11.52
C ALA A 288 -15.60 -3.54 -12.21
N ALA A 289 -14.52 -2.98 -12.78
CA ALA A 289 -13.49 -3.78 -13.44
C ALA A 289 -12.09 -3.20 -13.29
N TYR A 290 -11.08 -4.10 -13.19
CA TYR A 290 -9.65 -3.79 -13.34
C TYR A 290 -9.16 -4.33 -14.68
N ARG A 291 -8.51 -3.48 -15.48
CA ARG A 291 -8.06 -3.83 -16.82
C ARG A 291 -6.58 -3.52 -17.01
N PHE A 292 -5.90 -4.49 -17.59
CA PHE A 292 -4.64 -4.28 -18.26
C PHE A 292 -4.92 -4.17 -19.77
N VAL A 293 -4.52 -3.07 -20.37
CA VAL A 293 -4.68 -2.83 -21.80
C VAL A 293 -3.28 -2.78 -22.40
N SER A 294 -2.88 -3.84 -23.08
CA SER A 294 -1.67 -3.80 -23.92
C SER A 294 -2.01 -3.10 -25.25
N GLU A 295 -1.11 -2.29 -25.74
CA GLU A 295 -1.24 -1.77 -27.10
C GLU A 295 -1.01 -2.88 -28.14
N ALA A 296 -1.44 -2.60 -29.38
CA ALA A 296 -1.16 -3.46 -30.52
C ALA A 296 0.36 -3.70 -30.65
N PRO A 297 0.81 -4.85 -31.22
CA PRO A 297 2.22 -5.15 -31.37
C PRO A 297 2.97 -3.99 -32.04
N GLY A 298 3.91 -3.38 -31.34
CA GLY A 298 4.76 -2.28 -31.82
C GLY A 298 4.57 -0.92 -31.17
N THR A 299 3.62 -0.74 -30.26
CA THR A 299 3.46 0.50 -29.47
C THR A 299 3.97 0.29 -28.03
N ALA A 300 4.86 1.18 -27.59
CA ALA A 300 5.39 1.14 -26.23
C ALA A 300 4.37 1.74 -25.25
N GLY A 301 3.75 0.90 -24.40
CA GLY A 301 2.97 1.40 -23.29
C GLY A 301 2.07 0.35 -22.66
N GLU A 302 2.32 0.06 -21.41
CA GLU A 302 1.39 -0.69 -20.55
C GLU A 302 0.37 0.29 -19.98
N ARG A 303 -0.92 0.02 -20.17
CA ARG A 303 -2.01 0.84 -19.69
C ARG A 303 -2.80 0.12 -18.59
N TRP A 304 -3.08 0.82 -17.54
CA TRP A 304 -3.79 0.35 -16.37
C TRP A 304 -5.09 1.13 -16.22
N GLN A 305 -6.21 0.44 -16.08
CA GLN A 305 -7.51 1.08 -16.07
C GLN A 305 -8.44 0.47 -15.01
N VAL A 306 -9.16 1.34 -14.31
CA VAL A 306 -10.27 1.01 -13.44
C VAL A 306 -11.53 1.60 -14.05
N ASP A 307 -12.57 0.78 -14.16
CA ASP A 307 -13.86 1.21 -14.68
C ASP A 307 -14.97 0.95 -13.67
N ILE A 308 -15.93 1.86 -13.60
CA ILE A 308 -17.30 1.57 -13.13
C ILE A 308 -18.28 1.91 -14.25
N ALA A 309 -19.36 1.13 -14.36
CA ALA A 309 -20.41 1.35 -15.33
C ALA A 309 -21.78 0.98 -14.73
N ALA A 310 -22.85 1.44 -15.36
CA ALA A 310 -24.17 0.88 -15.11
C ALA A 310 -24.16 -0.64 -15.39
N PRO A 311 -24.92 -1.47 -14.64
CA PRO A 311 -24.91 -2.93 -14.84
C PRO A 311 -25.39 -3.36 -16.22
N SER A 312 -26.34 -2.61 -16.78
CA SER A 312 -26.92 -2.86 -18.10
C SER A 312 -27.08 -1.57 -18.90
N ALA A 313 -27.24 -1.71 -20.21
CA ALA A 313 -27.50 -0.59 -21.08
C ALA A 313 -28.85 0.07 -20.75
N GLN A 314 -28.84 1.38 -20.67
CA GLN A 314 -30.02 2.20 -20.45
C GLN A 314 -30.79 2.34 -21.76
N GLN A 315 -32.07 1.96 -21.76
CA GLN A 315 -32.98 2.12 -22.90
C GLN A 315 -33.70 3.46 -22.78
N ILE A 316 -33.36 4.42 -23.64
CA ILE A 316 -33.88 5.78 -23.56
C ILE A 316 -34.86 6.03 -24.68
N ALA A 317 -36.13 6.12 -24.34
CA ALA A 317 -37.21 6.34 -25.29
C ALA A 317 -37.20 7.77 -25.86
N PRO A 318 -37.82 8.02 -27.03
CA PRO A 318 -38.02 9.35 -27.54
C PRO A 318 -38.63 10.33 -26.52
N GLY A 319 -38.09 11.52 -26.43
CA GLY A 319 -38.53 12.57 -25.49
C GLY A 319 -38.12 12.37 -24.03
N THR A 320 -37.42 11.28 -23.69
CA THR A 320 -36.99 11.00 -22.31
C THR A 320 -35.48 11.21 -22.10
N ALA A 321 -35.06 11.17 -20.84
CA ALA A 321 -33.66 11.23 -20.45
C ALA A 321 -33.41 10.24 -19.30
N ASP A 322 -32.21 9.67 -19.29
CA ASP A 322 -31.73 8.81 -18.23
C ASP A 322 -30.24 9.08 -17.97
N GLY A 323 -29.68 8.58 -16.87
CA GLY A 323 -28.31 8.87 -16.51
C GLY A 323 -27.72 7.97 -15.43
N PHE A 324 -26.46 8.26 -15.13
CA PHE A 324 -25.65 7.55 -14.15
C PHE A 324 -24.92 8.56 -13.26
N LYS A 325 -25.00 8.37 -11.95
CA LYS A 325 -24.32 9.24 -10.99
C LYS A 325 -23.16 8.50 -10.35
N SER A 326 -22.00 9.13 -10.36
CA SER A 326 -20.78 8.58 -9.78
C SER A 326 -20.02 9.61 -8.96
N ARG A 327 -19.13 9.13 -8.10
CA ARG A 327 -18.15 9.97 -7.43
C ARG A 327 -16.74 9.50 -7.78
N LEU A 328 -15.82 10.46 -7.80
CA LEU A 328 -14.39 10.23 -7.91
C LEU A 328 -13.72 10.86 -6.69
N PHE A 329 -13.09 10.04 -5.87
CA PHE A 329 -12.10 10.51 -4.92
C PHE A 329 -10.75 10.61 -5.65
N ALA A 330 -10.08 11.77 -5.58
CA ALA A 330 -8.77 11.97 -6.20
C ALA A 330 -7.90 12.83 -5.27
N GLY A 331 -7.12 12.19 -4.38
CA GLY A 331 -6.42 12.92 -3.34
C GLY A 331 -5.55 12.09 -2.40
N ALA A 332 -5.26 12.70 -1.27
CA ALA A 332 -4.47 12.14 -0.18
C ALA A 332 -5.30 11.18 0.69
N LYS A 333 -4.71 10.05 1.10
CA LYS A 333 -5.35 9.08 1.98
C LYS A 333 -5.26 9.53 3.44
N GLU A 334 -5.88 10.67 3.76
CA GLU A 334 -6.00 11.18 5.13
C GLU A 334 -7.02 10.33 5.89
N VAL A 335 -6.62 9.71 7.02
CA VAL A 335 -7.46 8.73 7.74
C VAL A 335 -8.80 9.32 8.17
N HIS A 336 -8.77 10.50 8.78
CA HIS A 336 -9.99 11.17 9.26
C HIS A 336 -10.92 11.54 8.10
N LEU A 337 -10.38 11.97 6.97
CA LEU A 337 -11.16 12.36 5.80
C LEU A 337 -11.83 11.15 5.14
N LEU A 338 -11.11 10.01 5.05
CA LEU A 338 -11.69 8.79 4.51
C LEU A 338 -12.81 8.24 5.40
N ASP A 339 -12.66 8.32 6.74
CA ASP A 339 -13.72 7.95 7.69
C ASP A 339 -14.94 8.87 7.60
N ASP A 340 -14.73 10.19 7.43
CA ASP A 340 -15.80 11.16 7.23
C ASP A 340 -16.57 10.88 5.93
N TYR A 341 -15.87 10.64 4.83
CA TYR A 341 -16.49 10.26 3.56
C TYR A 341 -17.24 8.92 3.63
N ALA A 342 -16.66 7.92 4.34
CA ALA A 342 -17.35 6.66 4.57
C ALA A 342 -18.68 6.87 5.29
N ALA A 343 -18.69 7.68 6.34
CA ALA A 343 -19.90 8.00 7.11
C ALA A 343 -20.89 8.86 6.31
N ARG A 344 -20.40 9.94 5.67
CA ARG A 344 -21.24 10.93 4.98
C ARG A 344 -21.92 10.39 3.74
N PHE A 345 -21.23 9.56 2.95
CA PHE A 345 -21.71 9.04 1.68
C PHE A 345 -22.09 7.56 1.72
N GLY A 346 -21.97 6.89 2.87
CA GLY A 346 -22.27 5.48 3.02
C GLY A 346 -21.28 4.57 2.26
N ILE A 347 -20.03 5.02 2.04
CA ILE A 347 -19.03 4.27 1.30
C ILE A 347 -18.46 3.18 2.22
N LYS A 348 -18.84 1.94 1.97
CA LYS A 348 -18.46 0.81 2.82
C LYS A 348 -16.95 0.59 2.82
N ASP A 349 -16.36 0.50 4.02
CA ASP A 349 -14.94 0.17 4.22
C ASP A 349 -13.98 1.09 3.43
N PHE A 350 -14.29 2.37 3.28
CA PHE A 350 -13.45 3.30 2.51
C PHE A 350 -12.09 3.57 3.19
N ASP A 351 -12.03 3.43 4.49
CA ASP A 351 -10.79 3.50 5.27
C ASP A 351 -9.79 2.38 4.93
N LYS A 352 -10.25 1.25 4.35
CA LYS A 352 -9.37 0.19 3.82
C LYS A 352 -8.59 0.61 2.57
N ALA A 353 -8.82 1.79 2.02
CA ALA A 353 -7.94 2.42 1.04
C ALA A 353 -6.53 2.68 1.60
N ILE A 354 -6.40 2.77 2.92
CA ILE A 354 -5.12 2.75 3.62
C ILE A 354 -4.80 1.30 3.99
N ASP A 355 -3.68 0.80 3.52
CA ASP A 355 -3.23 -0.56 3.79
C ASP A 355 -2.73 -0.70 5.24
N PHE A 356 -3.66 -0.79 6.18
CA PHE A 356 -3.35 -1.05 7.60
C PHE A 356 -2.86 -2.47 7.87
N GLY A 357 -2.89 -3.36 6.89
CA GLY A 357 -2.39 -4.74 6.97
C GLY A 357 -3.23 -5.68 7.81
N TRP A 358 -2.68 -6.87 8.08
CA TRP A 358 -3.39 -7.97 8.76
C TRP A 358 -3.82 -7.64 10.20
N PHE A 359 -3.11 -6.74 10.87
CA PHE A 359 -3.43 -6.31 12.23
C PHE A 359 -4.29 -5.04 12.27
N TYR A 360 -5.21 -4.88 11.29
CA TYR A 360 -6.11 -3.72 11.18
C TYR A 360 -6.75 -3.33 12.52
N PHE A 361 -7.25 -4.32 13.30
CA PHE A 361 -7.87 -4.12 14.60
C PHE A 361 -6.95 -3.46 15.65
N MET A 362 -5.65 -3.50 15.44
CA MET A 362 -4.63 -2.87 16.27
C MET A 362 -4.04 -1.63 15.60
N THR A 363 -3.78 -1.70 14.30
CA THR A 363 -3.14 -0.65 13.52
C THR A 363 -3.98 0.64 13.50
N LYS A 364 -5.29 0.53 13.25
CA LYS A 364 -6.18 1.69 13.21
C LYS A 364 -6.32 2.38 14.58
N PRO A 365 -6.54 1.70 15.71
CA PRO A 365 -6.46 2.31 17.04
C PRO A 365 -5.10 2.94 17.38
N PHE A 366 -3.99 2.33 16.93
CA PHE A 366 -2.65 2.90 17.14
C PHE A 366 -2.47 4.21 16.38
N PHE A 367 -3.00 4.28 15.15
CA PHE A 367 -3.02 5.54 14.41
C PHE A 367 -3.74 6.65 15.20
N TYR A 368 -4.96 6.40 15.67
CA TYR A 368 -5.71 7.41 16.43
C TYR A 368 -5.00 7.84 17.71
N ALA A 369 -4.37 6.91 18.41
CA ALA A 369 -3.61 7.23 19.60
C ALA A 369 -2.38 8.09 19.30
N LEU A 370 -1.65 7.79 18.20
CA LEU A 370 -0.51 8.59 17.74
C LEU A 370 -0.92 9.97 17.23
N ASP A 371 -2.02 10.05 16.48
CA ASP A 371 -2.55 11.32 15.98
C ASP A 371 -3.03 12.21 17.14
N TRP A 372 -3.72 11.64 18.14
CA TRP A 372 -4.08 12.37 19.35
C TRP A 372 -2.85 12.89 20.10
N LEU A 373 -1.82 12.06 20.29
CA LEU A 373 -0.57 12.48 20.91
C LEU A 373 0.14 13.57 20.09
N PHE A 374 0.14 13.45 18.77
CA PHE A 374 0.68 14.47 17.89
C PHE A 374 -0.03 15.81 18.05
N ARG A 375 -1.37 15.82 18.11
CA ARG A 375 -2.17 17.05 18.36
C ARG A 375 -1.86 17.68 19.72
N VAL A 376 -1.55 16.87 20.72
CA VAL A 376 -1.20 17.37 22.08
C VAL A 376 0.21 17.93 22.12
N PHE A 377 1.18 17.26 21.53
CA PHE A 377 2.61 17.58 21.67
C PHE A 377 3.19 18.35 20.48
N GLY A 378 2.48 18.44 19.35
CA GLY A 378 2.92 19.16 18.15
C GLY A 378 4.14 18.55 17.44
N ASN A 379 4.57 17.33 17.82
CA ASN A 379 5.72 16.64 17.23
C ASN A 379 5.43 15.13 17.13
N PHE A 380 5.45 14.60 15.90
CA PHE A 380 5.12 13.20 15.65
C PHE A 380 6.15 12.23 16.25
N GLY A 381 7.42 12.61 16.27
CA GLY A 381 8.47 11.80 16.90
C GLY A 381 8.28 11.70 18.41
N VAL A 382 7.90 12.79 19.08
CA VAL A 382 7.53 12.78 20.51
C VAL A 382 6.32 11.90 20.75
N ALA A 383 5.31 11.95 19.87
CA ALA A 383 4.14 11.08 19.93
C ALA A 383 4.55 9.59 19.88
N ILE A 384 5.46 9.22 18.98
CA ILE A 384 6.02 7.86 18.88
C ILE A 384 6.71 7.44 20.20
N LEU A 385 7.53 8.31 20.79
CA LEU A 385 8.25 8.01 22.04
C LEU A 385 7.28 7.78 23.21
N ILE A 386 6.29 8.67 23.36
CA ILE A 386 5.29 8.59 24.44
C ILE A 386 4.39 7.37 24.24
N PHE A 387 3.92 7.13 23.02
CA PHE A 387 3.11 5.95 22.69
C PHE A 387 3.85 4.65 23.01
N THR A 388 5.14 4.57 22.63
CA THR A 388 5.98 3.41 22.93
C THR A 388 6.10 3.18 24.44
N LEU A 389 6.29 4.25 25.22
CA LEU A 389 6.33 4.19 26.67
C LEU A 389 4.99 3.68 27.25
N ALA A 390 3.87 4.21 26.77
CA ALA A 390 2.53 3.77 27.20
C ALA A 390 2.29 2.27 26.92
N ILE A 391 2.66 1.79 25.75
CA ILE A 391 2.61 0.36 25.39
C ILE A 391 3.50 -0.47 26.33
N LYS A 392 4.72 0.00 26.65
CA LYS A 392 5.62 -0.68 27.59
C LYS A 392 5.04 -0.75 29.00
N ILE A 393 4.37 0.31 29.47
CA ILE A 393 3.68 0.32 30.77
C ILE A 393 2.52 -0.67 30.77
N LEU A 394 1.71 -0.68 29.72
CA LEU A 394 0.57 -1.61 29.57
C LEU A 394 1.03 -3.08 29.64
N PHE A 395 2.12 -3.43 28.97
CA PHE A 395 2.66 -4.78 28.94
C PHE A 395 3.68 -5.06 30.07
N PHE A 396 3.92 -4.10 30.97
CA PHE A 396 4.90 -4.26 32.06
C PHE A 396 4.67 -5.50 32.93
N PRO A 397 3.45 -5.86 33.41
CA PRO A 397 3.25 -7.04 34.23
C PRO A 397 3.68 -8.33 33.56
N LEU A 398 3.43 -8.43 32.26
CA LEU A 398 3.76 -9.60 31.45
C LEU A 398 5.27 -9.69 31.17
N ALA A 399 5.87 -8.56 30.80
CA ALA A 399 7.31 -8.44 30.60
C ALA A 399 8.08 -8.75 31.91
N ASN A 400 7.58 -8.32 33.07
CA ASN A 400 8.18 -8.58 34.36
C ASN A 400 8.25 -10.10 34.65
N LYS A 401 7.16 -10.84 34.40
CA LYS A 401 7.17 -12.31 34.55
C LYS A 401 8.21 -12.98 33.65
N ALA A 402 8.30 -12.53 32.41
CA ALA A 402 9.24 -13.06 31.42
C ALA A 402 10.70 -12.75 31.79
N TYR A 403 11.02 -11.51 32.14
CA TYR A 403 12.38 -11.13 32.57
C TYR A 403 12.83 -11.78 33.86
N LYS A 404 11.93 -12.00 34.82
CA LYS A 404 12.21 -12.79 36.02
C LYS A 404 12.59 -14.24 35.70
N SER A 405 11.86 -14.87 34.78
CA SER A 405 12.19 -16.22 34.32
C SER A 405 13.53 -16.25 33.55
N MET A 406 13.79 -15.25 32.71
CA MET A 406 15.09 -15.12 32.03
C MET A 406 16.25 -14.91 33.00
N ALA A 407 16.07 -14.14 34.06
CA ALA A 407 17.07 -13.97 35.12
C ALA A 407 17.41 -15.30 35.81
N LYS A 408 16.40 -16.11 36.14
CA LYS A 408 16.60 -17.46 36.68
C LYS A 408 17.32 -18.38 35.69
N MET A 409 16.95 -18.38 34.43
CA MET A 409 17.65 -19.14 33.37
C MET A 409 19.14 -18.76 33.26
N LYS A 410 19.45 -17.47 33.40
CA LYS A 410 20.85 -17.00 33.37
C LYS A 410 21.67 -17.53 34.55
N VAL A 411 21.05 -17.70 35.72
CA VAL A 411 21.68 -18.33 36.93
C VAL A 411 21.89 -19.84 36.71
N LEU A 412 21.00 -20.50 35.95
CA LEU A 412 21.09 -21.93 35.66
C LEU A 412 22.05 -22.25 34.50
N ALA A 413 22.48 -21.26 33.74
CA ALA A 413 23.33 -21.44 32.54
C ALA A 413 24.61 -22.27 32.80
N PRO A 414 25.38 -22.09 33.94
CA PRO A 414 26.55 -22.92 34.21
C PRO A 414 26.17 -24.38 34.47
N LYS A 415 25.08 -24.65 35.23
CA LYS A 415 24.59 -26.03 35.48
C LYS A 415 24.16 -26.71 34.15
N MET A 416 23.56 -25.95 33.26
CA MET A 416 23.17 -26.44 31.92
C MET A 416 24.38 -26.78 31.07
N ALA A 417 25.43 -25.96 31.11
CA ALA A 417 26.68 -26.23 30.40
C ALA A 417 27.37 -27.49 30.89
N GLU A 418 27.45 -27.67 32.21
CA GLU A 418 27.98 -28.88 32.85
C GLU A 418 27.19 -30.14 32.47
N LEU A 419 25.86 -30.06 32.51
CA LEU A 419 24.95 -31.14 32.11
C LEU A 419 25.12 -31.55 30.66
N LYS A 420 25.28 -30.56 29.76
CA LYS A 420 25.55 -30.78 28.32
C LYS A 420 26.91 -31.44 28.08
N GLU A 421 27.92 -31.04 28.82
CA GLU A 421 29.26 -31.65 28.71
C GLU A 421 29.26 -33.08 29.26
N ARG A 422 28.56 -33.36 30.36
CA ARG A 422 28.42 -34.71 30.96
C ARG A 422 27.72 -35.69 30.03
N HIS A 423 26.77 -35.23 29.19
CA HIS A 423 26.00 -36.07 28.27
C HIS A 423 26.30 -35.69 26.80
N LYS A 424 27.55 -35.43 26.47
CA LYS A 424 27.99 -35.00 25.14
C LYS A 424 27.70 -36.06 24.07
N ASP A 425 27.79 -37.34 24.45
CA ASP A 425 27.61 -38.48 23.57
C ASP A 425 26.13 -38.94 23.47
N ASP A 426 25.26 -38.43 24.35
CA ASP A 426 23.82 -38.74 24.35
C ASP A 426 22.96 -37.45 24.40
N PRO A 427 22.68 -36.86 23.23
CA PRO A 427 21.90 -35.64 23.15
C PRO A 427 20.46 -35.76 23.66
N GLN A 428 19.85 -36.96 23.63
CA GLN A 428 18.50 -37.19 24.12
C GLN A 428 18.46 -37.17 25.63
N LYS A 429 19.42 -37.82 26.26
CA LYS A 429 19.56 -37.82 27.74
C LYS A 429 19.89 -36.42 28.26
N ALA A 430 20.80 -35.69 27.57
CA ALA A 430 21.08 -34.30 27.89
C ALA A 430 19.83 -33.42 27.85
N GLN A 431 18.96 -33.59 26.85
CA GLN A 431 17.72 -32.84 26.73
C GLN A 431 16.69 -33.22 27.81
N THR A 432 16.59 -34.49 28.13
CA THR A 432 15.69 -34.98 29.18
C THR A 432 16.08 -34.44 30.57
N GLU A 433 17.36 -34.49 30.90
CA GLU A 433 17.87 -33.96 32.15
C GLU A 433 17.82 -32.43 32.25
N MET A 434 18.03 -31.71 31.10
CA MET A 434 17.78 -30.27 31.05
C MET A 434 16.31 -29.92 31.32
N MET A 435 15.37 -30.68 30.77
CA MET A 435 13.94 -30.47 31.04
C MET A 435 13.58 -30.79 32.51
N ALA A 436 14.21 -31.81 33.11
CA ALA A 436 14.06 -32.12 34.51
C ALA A 436 14.62 -31.00 35.42
N LEU A 437 15.78 -30.43 35.07
CA LEU A 437 16.36 -29.28 35.75
C LEU A 437 15.43 -28.04 35.67
N TYR A 438 14.85 -27.75 34.52
CA TYR A 438 13.87 -26.65 34.40
C TYR A 438 12.64 -26.86 35.28
N ARG A 439 12.12 -28.08 35.35
CA ARG A 439 10.98 -28.43 36.20
C ARG A 439 11.33 -28.31 37.70
N SER A 440 12.48 -28.82 38.14
CA SER A 440 12.91 -28.75 39.52
C SER A 440 13.14 -27.33 40.03
N GLU A 441 13.67 -26.46 39.17
CA GLU A 441 13.92 -25.04 39.46
C GLU A 441 12.69 -24.15 39.19
N LYS A 442 11.55 -24.73 38.77
CA LYS A 442 10.29 -24.04 38.43
C LYS A 442 10.49 -22.91 37.42
N VAL A 443 11.31 -23.15 36.39
CA VAL A 443 11.61 -22.21 35.31
C VAL A 443 11.01 -22.73 34.02
N ASN A 444 10.24 -21.88 33.33
CA ASN A 444 9.70 -22.21 32.03
C ASN A 444 10.61 -21.63 30.95
N PRO A 445 11.30 -22.44 30.11
CA PRO A 445 12.18 -21.95 29.06
C PRO A 445 11.43 -21.16 27.97
N ALA A 446 10.14 -21.46 27.74
CA ALA A 446 9.31 -20.72 26.79
C ALA A 446 8.99 -19.27 27.23
N SER A 447 9.16 -18.95 28.53
CA SER A 447 8.91 -17.59 29.03
C SER A 447 9.91 -16.55 28.45
N GLY A 448 11.09 -17.01 28.02
CA GLY A 448 12.10 -16.14 27.38
C GLY A 448 11.69 -15.61 26.02
N CYS A 449 10.87 -16.33 25.26
CA CYS A 449 10.38 -15.89 23.95
C CYS A 449 9.04 -15.11 24.04
N LEU A 450 8.35 -15.14 25.17
CA LEU A 450 7.04 -14.50 25.35
C LEU A 450 7.04 -12.99 25.07
N PRO A 451 8.04 -12.19 25.49
CA PRO A 451 8.12 -10.78 25.14
C PRO A 451 8.21 -10.55 23.64
N ILE A 452 8.94 -11.40 22.92
CA ILE A 452 9.09 -11.31 21.46
C ILE A 452 7.77 -11.61 20.77
N LEU A 453 7.05 -12.67 21.18
CA LEU A 453 5.77 -13.06 20.60
C LEU A 453 4.70 -11.94 20.71
N ILE A 454 4.70 -11.21 21.83
CA ILE A 454 3.78 -10.08 22.02
C ILE A 454 4.25 -8.84 21.26
N GLN A 455 5.57 -8.63 21.21
CA GLN A 455 6.15 -7.50 20.53
C GLN A 455 5.94 -7.55 19.00
N ILE A 456 5.87 -8.74 18.40
CA ILE A 456 5.72 -8.91 16.95
C ILE A 456 4.44 -8.24 16.41
N PRO A 457 3.22 -8.52 16.90
CA PRO A 457 2.01 -7.83 16.46
C PRO A 457 2.06 -6.30 16.68
N VAL A 458 2.55 -5.88 17.85
CA VAL A 458 2.71 -4.44 18.17
C VAL A 458 3.69 -3.78 17.20
N PHE A 459 4.79 -4.44 16.89
CA PHE A 459 5.78 -3.94 15.95
C PHE A 459 5.17 -3.80 14.53
N PHE A 460 4.51 -4.85 14.02
CA PHE A 460 3.91 -4.80 12.70
C PHE A 460 2.79 -3.76 12.60
N ALA A 461 1.95 -3.63 13.63
CA ALA A 461 0.91 -2.61 13.66
C ALA A 461 1.51 -1.20 13.63
N LEU A 462 2.49 -0.93 14.50
CA LEU A 462 3.14 0.38 14.55
C LEU A 462 3.95 0.67 13.29
N TYR A 463 4.66 -0.35 12.76
CA TYR A 463 5.37 -0.23 11.50
C TYR A 463 4.42 0.19 10.37
N LYS A 464 3.26 -0.47 10.25
CA LYS A 464 2.25 -0.09 9.25
C LYS A 464 1.80 1.36 9.44
N VAL A 465 1.42 1.78 10.65
CA VAL A 465 1.04 3.18 10.90
C VAL A 465 2.14 4.14 10.44
N LEU A 466 3.36 3.94 10.90
CA LEU A 466 4.48 4.85 10.59
C LEU A 466 4.89 4.86 9.11
N PHE A 467 4.54 3.81 8.36
CA PHE A 467 4.92 3.68 6.97
C PHE A 467 3.86 4.17 5.98
N VAL A 468 2.57 3.93 6.28
CA VAL A 468 1.50 4.16 5.30
C VAL A 468 0.70 5.44 5.53
N THR A 469 0.78 6.06 6.72
CA THR A 469 -0.03 7.24 7.02
C THR A 469 0.60 8.52 6.48
N ILE A 470 -0.22 9.30 5.76
CA ILE A 470 0.24 10.56 5.17
C ILE A 470 0.47 11.64 6.22
N GLU A 471 -0.17 11.53 7.37
CA GLU A 471 -0.06 12.47 8.49
C GLU A 471 1.37 12.55 9.04
N MET A 472 2.17 11.49 8.87
CA MET A 472 3.59 11.48 9.26
C MET A 472 4.51 11.99 8.15
N ARG A 473 4.02 12.08 6.92
CA ARG A 473 4.83 12.52 5.78
C ARG A 473 5.29 13.96 5.98
N HIS A 474 6.60 14.20 5.82
CA HIS A 474 7.26 15.50 5.99
C HIS A 474 7.18 16.08 7.42
N GLN A 475 6.89 15.22 8.43
CA GLN A 475 6.91 15.66 9.83
C GLN A 475 8.33 15.59 10.39
N PRO A 476 8.84 16.69 10.97
CA PRO A 476 10.17 16.70 11.55
C PRO A 476 10.21 16.02 12.93
N PHE A 477 11.41 15.60 13.31
CA PHE A 477 11.76 15.28 14.68
C PHE A 477 12.69 16.37 15.25
N PHE A 478 13.73 15.99 15.98
CA PHE A 478 14.76 16.90 16.45
C PHE A 478 16.06 16.75 15.66
N GLY A 479 16.90 17.81 15.70
CA GLY A 479 18.21 17.82 15.06
C GLY A 479 18.14 17.76 13.54
N TRP A 480 18.78 16.78 12.96
CA TRP A 480 18.91 16.61 11.50
C TRP A 480 17.74 15.89 10.83
N ILE A 481 16.84 15.26 11.60
CA ILE A 481 15.66 14.57 11.03
C ILE A 481 14.58 15.60 10.73
N LYS A 482 14.45 15.93 9.44
CA LYS A 482 13.43 16.87 8.91
C LYS A 482 12.18 16.15 8.41
N ASP A 483 12.27 14.86 8.14
CA ASP A 483 11.17 14.02 7.69
C ASP A 483 11.26 12.62 8.32
N LEU A 484 10.30 12.29 9.18
CA LEU A 484 10.21 10.99 9.85
C LEU A 484 9.81 9.86 8.89
N SER A 485 9.18 10.20 7.75
CA SER A 485 8.74 9.23 6.74
C SER A 485 9.82 8.88 5.71
N ALA A 486 10.92 9.62 5.69
CA ALA A 486 12.09 9.39 4.85
C ALA A 486 13.21 8.69 5.63
N PRO A 487 14.18 8.04 4.94
CA PRO A 487 15.40 7.56 5.59
C PRO A 487 16.19 8.69 6.24
N ASP A 488 16.94 8.38 7.29
CA ASP A 488 17.85 9.32 7.94
C ASP A 488 18.94 9.77 6.94
N PRO A 489 19.08 11.08 6.67
CA PRO A 489 20.00 11.60 5.65
C PRO A 489 21.48 11.53 6.01
N THR A 490 21.82 11.19 7.25
CA THR A 490 23.22 11.10 7.67
C THR A 490 23.88 9.82 7.15
N ASN A 491 25.21 9.84 7.04
CA ASN A 491 25.96 8.65 6.64
C ASN A 491 27.32 8.58 7.35
N LEU A 492 27.64 7.45 7.94
CA LEU A 492 28.91 7.22 8.62
C LEU A 492 30.12 7.40 7.67
N PHE A 493 30.01 6.91 6.43
CA PHE A 493 31.12 6.88 5.47
C PHE A 493 31.51 8.24 4.90
N ASN A 494 30.65 9.26 5.05
CA ASN A 494 31.01 10.65 4.76
C ASN A 494 31.15 11.49 6.05
N LEU A 495 31.40 10.84 7.19
CA LEU A 495 31.50 11.46 8.51
C LEU A 495 30.28 12.33 8.84
N PHE A 496 29.10 11.77 8.60
CA PHE A 496 27.80 12.41 8.86
C PHE A 496 27.59 13.74 8.11
N GLY A 497 28.15 13.85 6.91
CA GLY A 497 28.00 15.02 6.05
C GLY A 497 29.18 16.00 6.09
N LEU A 498 30.25 15.70 6.83
CA LEU A 498 31.47 16.51 6.84
C LEU A 498 32.26 16.42 5.52
N LEU A 499 32.13 15.29 4.81
CA LEU A 499 32.79 15.10 3.51
C LEU A 499 31.79 15.33 2.38
N PRO A 500 32.16 16.09 1.31
CA PRO A 500 31.23 16.50 0.25
C PRO A 500 31.00 15.43 -0.83
N PHE A 501 30.73 14.19 -0.42
CA PHE A 501 30.34 13.11 -1.33
C PHE A 501 29.24 12.23 -0.71
N ASP A 502 28.45 11.59 -1.55
CA ASP A 502 27.41 10.68 -1.11
C ASP A 502 27.81 9.21 -1.38
N PRO A 503 28.22 8.46 -0.35
CA PRO A 503 28.56 7.05 -0.49
C PRO A 503 27.38 6.17 -0.95
N ALA A 504 26.15 6.56 -0.63
CA ALA A 504 24.95 5.81 -0.99
C ALA A 504 24.71 5.79 -2.52
N SER A 505 25.23 6.80 -3.24
CA SER A 505 25.20 6.85 -4.71
C SER A 505 26.01 5.71 -5.37
N TRP A 506 27.03 5.17 -4.68
CA TRP A 506 27.84 4.07 -5.19
C TRP A 506 27.22 2.70 -4.88
N SER A 507 26.63 2.57 -3.68
CA SER A 507 25.95 1.35 -3.25
C SER A 507 25.03 1.65 -2.08
N THR A 508 23.83 1.10 -2.09
CA THR A 508 22.89 1.17 -0.97
C THR A 508 23.44 0.57 0.31
N PHE A 509 24.39 -0.37 0.24
CA PHE A 509 25.10 -0.91 1.41
C PHE A 509 25.99 0.11 2.12
N LEU A 510 26.38 1.18 1.41
CA LEU A 510 27.16 2.28 1.99
C LEU A 510 26.26 3.36 2.61
N HIS A 511 24.94 3.14 2.67
CA HIS A 511 24.04 3.99 3.44
C HIS A 511 24.01 3.49 4.89
N MET A 512 24.73 4.16 5.77
CA MET A 512 24.83 3.81 7.20
C MET A 512 24.55 5.04 8.06
N PRO A 513 23.27 5.33 8.32
CA PRO A 513 22.86 6.53 9.03
C PRO A 513 23.02 6.42 10.55
N ALA A 514 23.08 7.57 11.22
CA ALA A 514 23.31 7.67 12.65
C ALA A 514 22.27 6.91 13.49
N TRP A 515 20.98 7.05 13.17
CA TRP A 515 19.92 6.36 13.92
C TRP A 515 19.96 4.84 13.73
N ALA A 516 20.38 4.33 12.57
CA ALA A 516 20.58 2.89 12.38
C ALA A 516 21.72 2.37 13.25
N LEU A 517 22.82 3.12 13.39
CA LEU A 517 23.92 2.78 14.30
C LEU A 517 23.46 2.80 15.77
N ILE A 518 22.71 3.81 16.19
CA ILE A 518 22.13 3.89 17.55
C ILE A 518 21.21 2.68 17.79
N MET A 519 20.35 2.35 16.84
CA MET A 519 19.47 1.18 16.92
C MET A 519 20.27 -0.11 17.06
N GLY A 520 21.31 -0.32 16.23
CA GLY A 520 22.18 -1.49 16.30
C GLY A 520 22.90 -1.60 17.63
N LEU A 521 23.40 -0.48 18.17
CA LEU A 521 24.04 -0.43 19.48
C LEU A 521 23.05 -0.80 20.60
N THR A 522 21.85 -0.22 20.61
CA THR A 522 20.83 -0.54 21.62
C THR A 522 20.39 -2.00 21.53
N MET A 523 20.27 -2.56 20.32
CA MET A 523 19.98 -3.98 20.11
C MET A 523 21.12 -4.88 20.61
N TRP A 524 22.37 -4.51 20.35
CA TRP A 524 23.54 -5.25 20.87
C TRP A 524 23.58 -5.25 22.40
N VAL A 525 23.34 -4.10 23.05
CA VAL A 525 23.27 -3.99 24.51
C VAL A 525 22.14 -4.87 25.05
N GLN A 526 20.96 -4.82 24.46
CA GLN A 526 19.81 -5.65 24.86
C GLN A 526 20.14 -7.13 24.76
N GLN A 527 20.84 -7.55 23.70
CA GLN A 527 21.22 -8.94 23.49
C GLN A 527 22.23 -9.45 24.51
N LYS A 528 23.16 -8.60 24.97
CA LYS A 528 24.09 -8.94 26.07
C LYS A 528 23.39 -9.19 27.39
N LEU A 529 22.22 -8.61 27.60
CA LEU A 529 21.40 -8.84 28.79
C LEU A 529 20.62 -10.15 28.69
N ASN A 530 20.34 -10.68 27.50
CA ASN A 530 19.63 -11.93 27.32
C ASN A 530 20.51 -13.16 27.68
N PRO A 531 19.91 -14.28 28.12
CA PRO A 531 20.64 -15.53 28.26
C PRO A 531 21.12 -16.00 26.89
N GLN A 532 22.37 -16.49 26.84
CA GLN A 532 22.92 -17.04 25.59
C GLN A 532 22.24 -18.38 25.28
N PRO A 533 21.93 -18.64 23.99
CA PRO A 533 21.45 -19.94 23.57
C PRO A 533 22.49 -21.03 23.90
N PRO A 534 22.08 -22.24 24.30
CA PRO A 534 22.99 -23.33 24.58
C PRO A 534 23.66 -23.91 23.34
N ASP A 535 23.11 -23.64 22.13
CA ASP A 535 23.66 -24.04 20.85
C ASP A 535 24.66 -22.99 20.35
N PRO A 536 25.93 -23.37 20.06
CA PRO A 536 26.95 -22.41 19.60
C PRO A 536 26.65 -21.78 18.24
N ILE A 537 25.93 -22.48 17.35
CA ILE A 537 25.53 -21.93 16.06
C ILE A 537 24.47 -20.85 16.26
N GLN A 538 23.44 -21.14 17.07
CA GLN A 538 22.44 -20.16 17.43
C GLN A 538 23.07 -18.93 18.13
N ALA A 539 24.00 -19.15 19.06
CA ALA A 539 24.68 -18.06 19.76
C ALA A 539 25.43 -17.14 18.77
N LYS A 540 26.09 -17.70 17.74
CA LYS A 540 26.73 -16.91 16.68
C LYS A 540 25.71 -16.15 15.84
N ILE A 541 24.63 -16.79 15.40
CA ILE A 541 23.56 -16.12 14.63
C ILE A 541 23.02 -14.94 15.43
N PHE A 542 22.66 -15.16 16.69
CA PHE A 542 22.18 -14.09 17.56
C PHE A 542 23.21 -12.98 17.76
N ALA A 543 24.49 -13.29 17.88
CA ALA A 543 25.55 -12.30 18.03
C ALA A 543 25.68 -11.36 16.82
N TRP A 544 25.47 -11.88 15.60
CA TRP A 544 25.54 -11.10 14.36
C TRP A 544 24.24 -10.38 14.02
N MET A 545 23.12 -10.77 14.62
CA MET A 545 21.79 -10.21 14.34
C MET A 545 21.73 -8.67 14.44
N PRO A 546 22.29 -8.01 15.46
CA PRO A 546 22.28 -6.55 15.53
C PRO A 546 22.97 -5.89 14.34
N VAL A 547 24.08 -6.46 13.87
CA VAL A 547 24.83 -5.96 12.71
C VAL A 547 24.00 -6.12 11.44
N ILE A 548 23.45 -7.32 11.20
CA ILE A 548 22.60 -7.61 10.02
C ILE A 548 21.39 -6.65 9.98
N PHE A 549 20.69 -6.49 11.11
CA PHE A 549 19.53 -5.60 11.17
C PHE A 549 19.90 -4.13 10.97
N THR A 550 21.07 -3.69 11.46
CA THR A 550 21.54 -2.33 11.23
C THR A 550 21.66 -2.02 9.74
N PHE A 551 22.31 -2.91 8.97
CA PHE A 551 22.44 -2.75 7.52
C PHE A 551 21.09 -2.88 6.79
N MET A 552 20.30 -3.89 7.16
CA MET A 552 19.03 -4.15 6.50
C MET A 552 18.02 -3.01 6.66
N LEU A 553 18.02 -2.37 7.83
CA LEU A 553 17.05 -1.33 8.18
C LEU A 553 17.59 0.09 7.94
N ALA A 554 18.83 0.24 7.52
CA ALA A 554 19.45 1.55 7.29
C ALA A 554 18.65 2.45 6.32
N SER A 555 17.98 1.86 5.33
CA SER A 555 17.18 2.58 4.34
C SER A 555 15.70 2.74 4.71
N PHE A 556 15.31 2.33 5.93
CA PHE A 556 13.93 2.48 6.39
C PHE A 556 13.66 3.90 6.91
N PRO A 557 12.37 4.33 6.95
CA PRO A 557 11.99 5.63 7.49
C PRO A 557 12.56 5.89 8.88
N ALA A 558 13.08 7.11 9.09
CA ALA A 558 13.73 7.50 10.35
C ALA A 558 12.81 7.31 11.57
N GLY A 559 11.52 7.59 11.44
CA GLY A 559 10.54 7.40 12.51
C GLY A 559 10.48 5.96 13.03
N LEU A 560 10.59 4.97 12.14
CA LEU A 560 10.61 3.56 12.51
C LEU A 560 11.91 3.16 13.23
N ILE A 561 13.04 3.67 12.76
CA ILE A 561 14.35 3.39 13.37
C ILE A 561 14.45 4.03 14.75
N ILE A 562 13.96 5.26 14.92
CA ILE A 562 13.86 5.96 16.22
C ILE A 562 12.98 5.17 17.18
N TYR A 563 11.78 4.71 16.71
CA TYR A 563 10.92 3.85 17.50
C TYR A 563 11.67 2.60 17.97
N TRP A 564 12.39 1.92 17.08
CA TRP A 564 13.09 0.69 17.43
C TRP A 564 14.23 0.93 18.44
N ALA A 565 15.06 1.96 18.22
CA ALA A 565 16.10 2.36 19.14
C ALA A 565 15.53 2.68 20.53
N TRP A 566 14.43 3.43 20.59
CA TRP A 566 13.75 3.77 21.85
C TRP A 566 13.14 2.55 22.53
N ASN A 567 12.45 1.69 21.78
CA ASN A 567 11.89 0.44 22.28
C ASN A 567 12.96 -0.48 22.89
N ASN A 568 14.12 -0.60 22.24
CA ASN A 568 15.26 -1.36 22.77
C ASN A 568 15.79 -0.71 24.06
N THR A 569 15.97 0.61 24.07
CA THR A 569 16.44 1.38 25.25
C THR A 569 15.54 1.16 26.45
N LEU A 570 14.22 1.28 26.26
CA LEU A 570 13.25 1.00 27.32
C LEU A 570 13.30 -0.46 27.79
N SER A 571 13.48 -1.41 26.87
CA SER A 571 13.61 -2.83 27.20
C SER A 571 14.88 -3.10 28.02
N VAL A 572 16.01 -2.48 27.64
CA VAL A 572 17.28 -2.55 28.39
C VAL A 572 17.09 -2.02 29.81
N GLY A 573 16.49 -0.83 29.96
CA GLY A 573 16.20 -0.23 31.25
C GLY A 573 15.31 -1.11 32.14
N GLN A 574 14.22 -1.62 31.58
CA GLN A 574 13.27 -2.53 32.27
C GLN A 574 13.94 -3.82 32.68
N GLN A 575 14.68 -4.46 31.78
CA GLN A 575 15.38 -5.71 32.03
C GLN A 575 16.47 -5.54 33.10
N TYR A 576 17.25 -4.47 33.02
CA TYR A 576 18.29 -4.14 34.00
C TYR A 576 17.69 -3.93 35.39
N TYR A 577 16.61 -3.15 35.52
CA TYR A 577 15.91 -2.92 36.77
C TYR A 577 15.43 -4.23 37.41
N ILE A 578 14.73 -5.07 36.65
CA ILE A 578 14.19 -6.35 37.15
C ILE A 578 15.33 -7.30 37.54
N MET A 579 16.37 -7.43 36.72
CA MET A 579 17.50 -8.32 37.01
C MET A 579 18.29 -7.88 38.25
N ARG A 580 18.42 -6.58 38.49
CA ARG A 580 19.08 -6.05 39.68
C ARG A 580 18.31 -6.43 40.96
N HIS A 581 16.99 -6.26 40.96
CA HIS A 581 16.13 -6.63 42.09
C HIS A 581 16.11 -8.14 42.37
N GLU A 582 16.04 -8.97 41.35
CA GLU A 582 16.08 -10.43 41.54
C GLU A 582 17.44 -10.92 42.09
N ARG A 583 18.55 -10.32 41.62
CA ARG A 583 19.88 -10.63 42.18
C ARG A 583 20.00 -10.20 43.64
N ALA A 584 19.48 -9.05 44.03
CA ALA A 584 19.47 -8.56 45.39
C ALA A 584 18.64 -9.51 46.32
N ALA A 585 17.42 -9.89 45.87
CA ALA A 585 16.56 -10.83 46.59
C ALA A 585 17.22 -12.22 46.77
N THR A 586 17.89 -12.73 45.72
CA THR A 586 18.61 -14.03 45.81
C THR A 586 19.81 -13.96 46.75
N ARG A 587 20.54 -12.84 46.81
CA ARG A 587 21.63 -12.63 47.76
C ARG A 587 21.12 -12.54 49.18
N ALA A 588 20.03 -11.81 49.43
CA ALA A 588 19.41 -11.70 50.76
C ALA A 588 18.91 -13.05 51.25
N ALA A 589 18.25 -13.86 50.42
CA ALA A 589 17.81 -15.21 50.77
C ALA A 589 18.97 -16.17 51.09
N LYS A 590 20.13 -16.05 50.42
CA LYS A 590 21.34 -16.83 50.75
C LYS A 590 22.05 -16.35 52.01
N ALA A 591 21.93 -15.08 52.38
CA ALA A 591 22.52 -14.53 53.59
C ALA A 591 21.66 -14.80 54.84
N GLY A 592 20.32 -14.86 54.70
CA GLY A 592 19.40 -15.16 55.81
C GLY A 592 19.16 -16.67 56.10
N GLY A 593 19.73 -17.56 55.28
CA GLY A 593 19.65 -19.01 55.46
C GLY A 593 20.93 -19.65 56.03
N LYS A 594 21.79 -18.84 56.69
CA LYS A 594 22.91 -19.31 57.49
C LYS A 594 22.60 -19.20 58.96
#